data_b27251c815a482efdfc165110b36dc71
#
_entry.id   b27251c815a482efdfc165110b36dc71
#
_cell.length_a   1.000
_cell.length_b   1.000
_cell.length_c   1.000
_cell.angle_alpha   90.00
_cell.angle_beta   90.00
_cell.angle_gamma   90.00
#
_symmetry.space_group_name_H-M   'P 1'
#
loop_
_entity.id
_entity.type
_entity.pdbx_description
1 polymer ?
#
loop_
_entity_poly.entity_id
_entity_poly.type
_entity_poly.pdbx_seq_one_letter_code
_entity_poly.pdbx_strand_id
1 'polypeptide(L)'
;NLGANVSETSLPLTDHALAVYYIIAPSEASANLSRYDGVKYGLGSLNASTSAQATESTRGAGFGDEVKRRILLGTYALSAGYYDAFYKKAQQVRTLIRREFTDSFLKFDALVTPTSPNVAFKIGDKINDPFQMYMNDVCTIPVNIAGLPSISVPGGVSDGLPVGLQFIGPQFGDTTVIRAAAAYQRATNWHNNHPLI
;
A
#
# COMPACT_ATOMS: atom_id res chain seq x y z
N ASN A 1 -4.54 -4.34 -29.59
CA ASN A 1 -4.14 -5.13 -30.76
C ASN A 1 -2.99 -6.12 -30.47
N LEU A 2 -2.72 -6.44 -29.18
CA LEU A 2 -1.69 -7.41 -28.78
C LEU A 2 -2.24 -8.83 -28.59
N GLY A 3 -3.49 -9.10 -29.01
CA GLY A 3 -4.16 -10.40 -28.89
C GLY A 3 -4.81 -10.67 -27.54
N ALA A 4 -4.85 -9.68 -26.63
CA ALA A 4 -5.56 -9.81 -25.37
C ALA A 4 -7.08 -9.62 -25.57
N ASN A 5 -7.87 -10.45 -24.91
CA ASN A 5 -9.31 -10.26 -24.75
C ASN A 5 -9.53 -9.36 -23.54
N VAL A 6 -10.13 -8.19 -23.74
CA VAL A 6 -10.38 -7.21 -22.69
C VAL A 6 -11.87 -7.10 -22.42
N SER A 7 -12.26 -7.18 -21.16
CA SER A 7 -13.63 -6.93 -20.70
C SER A 7 -13.62 -6.26 -19.33
N GLU A 8 -14.71 -5.60 -18.98
CA GLU A 8 -14.86 -4.91 -17.70
C GLU A 8 -15.28 -5.89 -16.60
N THR A 9 -14.82 -5.61 -15.38
CA THR A 9 -15.27 -6.28 -14.15
C THR A 9 -15.38 -5.26 -13.03
N SER A 10 -16.08 -5.62 -11.96
CA SER A 10 -16.28 -4.77 -10.80
C SER A 10 -15.81 -5.48 -9.53
N LEU A 11 -15.22 -4.72 -8.63
CA LEU A 11 -14.71 -5.14 -7.33
C LEU A 11 -15.24 -4.20 -6.23
N PRO A 12 -16.56 -4.22 -5.93
CA PRO A 12 -17.19 -3.25 -5.05
C PRO A 12 -16.66 -3.27 -3.60
N LEU A 13 -16.12 -4.39 -3.12
CA LEU A 13 -15.56 -4.46 -1.77
C LEU A 13 -14.24 -3.70 -1.64
N THR A 14 -13.59 -3.31 -2.73
CA THR A 14 -12.38 -2.48 -2.70
C THR A 14 -12.62 -1.10 -2.10
N ASP A 15 -13.84 -0.60 -2.08
CA ASP A 15 -14.23 0.65 -1.40
C ASP A 15 -13.92 0.64 0.10
N HIS A 16 -13.85 -0.55 0.70
CA HIS A 16 -13.52 -0.71 2.12
C HIS A 16 -12.01 -0.90 2.38
N ALA A 17 -11.21 -1.07 1.33
CA ALA A 17 -9.80 -1.46 1.47
C ALA A 17 -8.97 -0.41 2.20
N LEU A 18 -9.23 0.88 1.97
CA LEU A 18 -8.54 1.98 2.64
C LEU A 18 -8.73 1.92 4.16
N ALA A 19 -9.98 1.78 4.63
CA ALA A 19 -10.28 1.66 6.06
C ALA A 19 -9.66 0.40 6.68
N VAL A 20 -9.71 -0.73 5.98
CA VAL A 20 -9.09 -1.99 6.39
C VAL A 20 -7.57 -1.85 6.53
N TYR A 21 -6.93 -1.20 5.56
CA TYR A 21 -5.48 -0.94 5.58
C TYR A 21 -5.08 -0.11 6.80
N TYR A 22 -5.79 1.01 7.07
CA TYR A 22 -5.46 1.91 8.18
C TYR A 22 -5.75 1.33 9.58
N ILE A 23 -6.40 0.17 9.65
CA ILE A 23 -6.50 -0.60 10.89
C ILE A 23 -5.39 -1.67 10.94
N ILE A 24 -5.24 -2.46 9.89
CA ILE A 24 -4.30 -3.60 9.89
C ILE A 24 -2.85 -3.15 9.87
N ALA A 25 -2.46 -2.27 8.94
CA ALA A 25 -1.07 -1.87 8.78
C ALA A 25 -0.50 -1.14 10.02
N PRO A 26 -1.20 -0.18 10.66
CA PRO A 26 -0.76 0.39 11.93
C PRO A 26 -0.69 -0.63 13.05
N SER A 27 -1.63 -1.57 13.13
CA SER A 27 -1.62 -2.64 14.13
C SER A 27 -0.38 -3.52 14.01
N GLU A 28 -0.08 -3.96 12.79
CA GLU A 28 1.12 -4.72 12.49
C GLU A 28 2.40 -3.90 12.74
N ALA A 29 2.41 -2.63 12.34
CA ALA A 29 3.54 -1.73 12.60
C ALA A 29 3.77 -1.55 14.11
N SER A 30 2.75 -1.32 14.90
CA SER A 30 2.83 -1.22 16.37
C SER A 30 3.48 -2.45 16.98
N ALA A 31 3.01 -3.64 16.61
CA ALA A 31 3.54 -4.90 17.11
C ALA A 31 4.98 -5.17 16.62
N ASN A 32 5.27 -4.99 15.34
CA ASN A 32 6.56 -5.30 14.75
C ASN A 32 7.65 -4.30 15.14
N LEU A 33 7.33 -3.01 15.23
CA LEU A 33 8.30 -1.97 15.59
C LEU A 33 8.58 -1.90 17.10
N SER A 34 7.87 -2.65 17.93
CA SER A 34 8.14 -2.74 19.37
C SER A 34 9.54 -3.27 19.69
N ARG A 35 10.14 -4.06 18.78
CA ARG A 35 11.49 -4.61 18.91
C ARG A 35 12.63 -3.60 18.78
N TYR A 36 12.34 -2.39 18.29
CA TYR A 36 13.35 -1.33 18.13
C TYR A 36 13.46 -0.53 19.43
N ASP A 37 14.14 -1.08 20.40
CA ASP A 37 14.37 -0.55 21.76
C ASP A 37 15.76 0.10 21.93
N GLY A 38 16.61 0.01 20.90
CA GLY A 38 17.99 0.52 20.96
C GLY A 38 19.01 -0.42 21.59
N VAL A 39 18.60 -1.61 22.03
CA VAL A 39 19.50 -2.62 22.61
C VAL A 39 20.02 -3.55 21.53
N LYS A 40 19.11 -4.19 20.80
CA LYS A 40 19.47 -5.15 19.73
C LYS A 40 19.32 -4.57 18.34
N TYR A 41 18.34 -3.67 18.17
CA TYR A 41 18.03 -3.06 16.88
C TYR A 41 17.82 -1.55 17.01
N GLY A 42 18.14 -0.83 15.94
CA GLY A 42 17.90 0.59 15.81
C GLY A 42 18.98 1.47 16.41
N LEU A 43 18.65 2.73 16.59
CA LEU A 43 19.52 3.75 17.16
C LEU A 43 19.67 3.53 18.66
N GLY A 44 20.88 3.24 19.16
CA GLY A 44 21.13 3.12 20.59
C GLY A 44 21.31 4.50 21.26
N SER A 45 20.81 4.65 22.48
CA SER A 45 21.10 5.83 23.32
C SER A 45 22.18 5.47 24.34
N LEU A 46 23.36 6.13 24.24
CA LEU A 46 24.50 5.91 25.14
C LEU A 46 24.38 6.65 26.48
N ASN A 47 23.43 7.61 26.60
CA ASN A 47 23.34 8.53 27.74
C ASN A 47 22.13 8.27 28.65
N ALA A 48 21.52 7.09 28.56
CA ALA A 48 20.37 6.74 29.39
C ALA A 48 20.82 6.05 30.69
N SER A 49 20.26 6.44 31.82
CA SER A 49 20.53 5.86 33.13
C SER A 49 19.67 4.62 33.45
N THR A 50 18.59 4.43 32.68
CA THR A 50 17.69 3.24 32.81
C THR A 50 17.32 2.70 31.43
N SER A 51 16.93 1.41 31.35
CA SER A 51 16.46 0.80 30.09
C SER A 51 15.21 1.49 29.54
N ALA A 52 14.32 1.98 30.40
CA ALA A 52 13.13 2.73 29.99
C ALA A 52 13.51 4.04 29.29
N GLN A 53 14.45 4.80 29.86
CA GLN A 53 14.96 6.03 29.27
C GLN A 53 15.71 5.77 27.96
N ALA A 54 16.50 4.68 27.86
CA ALA A 54 17.16 4.27 26.63
C ALA A 54 16.17 3.99 25.51
N THR A 55 15.12 3.22 25.82
CA THR A 55 14.04 2.91 24.87
C THR A 55 13.31 4.16 24.42
N GLU A 56 12.89 5.03 25.37
CA GLU A 56 12.18 6.28 25.07
C GLU A 56 13.02 7.20 24.18
N SER A 57 14.27 7.44 24.53
CA SER A 57 15.20 8.28 23.75
C SER A 57 15.44 7.72 22.36
N THR A 58 15.69 6.40 22.25
CA THR A 58 15.92 5.73 20.98
C THR A 58 14.72 5.83 20.06
N ARG A 59 13.54 5.51 20.57
CA ARG A 59 12.30 5.53 19.77
C ARG A 59 11.87 6.96 19.45
N GLY A 60 12.06 7.89 20.40
CA GLY A 60 11.76 9.31 20.21
C GLY A 60 12.59 9.94 19.10
N ALA A 61 13.89 9.64 19.06
CA ALA A 61 14.81 10.16 18.05
C ALA A 61 14.79 9.39 16.73
N GLY A 62 14.61 8.05 16.79
CA GLY A 62 14.72 7.18 15.64
C GLY A 62 13.47 7.08 14.77
N PHE A 63 12.27 7.29 15.32
CA PHE A 63 11.03 7.24 14.56
C PHE A 63 10.56 8.64 14.17
N GLY A 64 10.27 8.82 12.86
CA GLY A 64 9.60 10.01 12.36
C GLY A 64 8.13 10.10 12.83
N ASP A 65 7.53 11.27 12.67
CA ASP A 65 6.21 11.58 13.23
C ASP A 65 5.08 10.70 12.65
N GLU A 66 5.13 10.38 11.35
CA GLU A 66 4.14 9.48 10.75
C GLU A 66 4.25 8.05 11.31
N VAL A 67 5.46 7.56 11.54
CA VAL A 67 5.66 6.23 12.16
C VAL A 67 5.13 6.22 13.58
N LYS A 68 5.39 7.26 14.36
CA LYS A 68 4.85 7.42 15.72
C LYS A 68 3.33 7.43 15.72
N ARG A 69 2.71 8.16 14.78
CA ARG A 69 1.24 8.20 14.61
C ARG A 69 0.68 6.81 14.34
N ARG A 70 1.28 6.06 13.42
CA ARG A 70 0.84 4.69 13.08
C ARG A 70 1.01 3.74 14.27
N ILE A 71 2.09 3.83 15.02
CA ILE A 71 2.29 3.03 16.24
C ILE A 71 1.18 3.32 17.26
N LEU A 72 0.83 4.59 17.50
CA LEU A 72 -0.24 4.96 18.42
C LEU A 72 -1.61 4.43 17.96
N LEU A 73 -1.95 4.62 16.69
CA LEU A 73 -3.19 4.10 16.11
C LEU A 73 -3.27 2.57 16.21
N GLY A 74 -2.18 1.87 15.90
CA GLY A 74 -2.13 0.41 16.01
C GLY A 74 -2.25 -0.09 17.43
N THR A 75 -1.58 0.57 18.37
CA THR A 75 -1.69 0.26 19.81
C THR A 75 -3.14 0.41 20.29
N TYR A 76 -3.82 1.48 19.86
CA TYR A 76 -5.23 1.69 20.18
C TYR A 76 -6.11 0.59 19.59
N ALA A 77 -5.95 0.27 18.29
CA ALA A 77 -6.76 -0.76 17.63
C ALA A 77 -6.57 -2.16 18.21
N LEU A 78 -5.39 -2.44 18.80
CA LEU A 78 -5.06 -3.73 19.44
C LEU A 78 -5.38 -3.76 20.95
N SER A 79 -5.77 -2.65 21.54
CA SER A 79 -6.03 -2.58 22.98
C SER A 79 -7.30 -3.36 23.38
N ALA A 80 -7.36 -3.74 24.66
CA ALA A 80 -8.49 -4.47 25.22
C ALA A 80 -9.81 -3.69 25.02
N GLY A 81 -10.84 -4.37 24.54
CA GLY A 81 -12.14 -3.79 24.20
C GLY A 81 -12.26 -3.26 22.77
N TYR A 82 -11.15 -2.97 22.09
CA TYR A 82 -11.15 -2.47 20.71
C TYR A 82 -10.70 -3.50 19.66
N TYR A 83 -9.97 -4.53 20.08
CA TYR A 83 -9.45 -5.57 19.20
C TYR A 83 -10.53 -6.23 18.35
N ASP A 84 -11.63 -6.67 18.96
CA ASP A 84 -12.74 -7.32 18.24
C ASP A 84 -13.49 -6.34 17.33
N ALA A 85 -13.66 -5.10 17.79
CA ALA A 85 -14.38 -4.08 17.06
C ALA A 85 -13.62 -3.56 15.83
N PHE A 86 -12.29 -3.49 15.89
CA PHE A 86 -11.47 -2.93 14.82
C PHE A 86 -10.63 -3.98 14.12
N TYR A 87 -9.62 -4.55 14.78
CA TYR A 87 -8.64 -5.43 14.11
C TYR A 87 -9.27 -6.71 13.57
N LYS A 88 -10.04 -7.41 14.39
CA LYS A 88 -10.73 -8.63 13.97
C LYS A 88 -11.74 -8.36 12.85
N LYS A 89 -12.50 -7.26 12.95
CA LYS A 89 -13.43 -6.84 11.88
C LYS A 89 -12.70 -6.53 10.58
N ALA A 90 -11.59 -5.80 10.66
CA ALA A 90 -10.77 -5.50 9.49
C ALA A 90 -10.22 -6.77 8.82
N GLN A 91 -9.78 -7.77 9.59
CA GLN A 91 -9.35 -9.07 9.05
C GLN A 91 -10.49 -9.84 8.36
N GLN A 92 -11.71 -9.75 8.88
CA GLN A 92 -12.89 -10.33 8.24
C GLN A 92 -13.18 -9.67 6.88
N VAL A 93 -13.18 -8.33 6.84
CA VAL A 93 -13.39 -7.58 5.59
C VAL A 93 -12.25 -7.83 4.60
N ARG A 94 -10.99 -7.87 5.06
CA ARG A 94 -9.84 -8.28 4.24
C ARG A 94 -10.08 -9.64 3.56
N THR A 95 -10.64 -10.60 4.29
CA THR A 95 -10.94 -11.92 3.73
C THR A 95 -11.98 -11.86 2.61
N LEU A 96 -12.98 -10.98 2.75
CA LEU A 96 -14.00 -10.77 1.72
C LEU A 96 -13.41 -10.09 0.47
N ILE A 97 -12.59 -9.04 0.64
CA ILE A 97 -11.87 -8.38 -0.47
C ILE A 97 -11.01 -9.41 -1.21
N ARG A 98 -10.22 -10.20 -0.48
CA ARG A 98 -9.38 -11.25 -1.09
C ARG A 98 -10.19 -12.26 -1.89
N ARG A 99 -11.35 -12.67 -1.39
CA ARG A 99 -12.26 -13.61 -2.09
C ARG A 99 -12.78 -12.99 -3.39
N GLU A 100 -13.20 -11.73 -3.38
CA GLU A 100 -13.67 -11.00 -4.56
C GLU A 100 -12.62 -10.98 -5.69
N PHE A 101 -11.35 -10.71 -5.36
CA PHE A 101 -10.24 -10.84 -6.31
C PHE A 101 -10.05 -12.28 -6.80
N THR A 102 -10.09 -13.26 -5.89
CA THR A 102 -9.94 -14.68 -6.25
C THR A 102 -11.02 -15.11 -7.24
N ASP A 103 -12.26 -14.70 -7.02
CA ASP A 103 -13.38 -15.02 -7.90
C ASP A 103 -13.24 -14.35 -9.28
N SER A 104 -12.68 -13.16 -9.33
CA SER A 104 -12.34 -12.47 -10.59
C SER A 104 -11.28 -13.22 -11.38
N PHE A 105 -10.25 -13.75 -10.71
CA PHE A 105 -9.19 -14.53 -11.36
C PHE A 105 -9.63 -15.94 -11.84
N LEU A 106 -10.86 -16.37 -11.54
CA LEU A 106 -11.44 -17.52 -12.22
C LEU A 106 -11.82 -17.22 -13.69
N LYS A 107 -11.91 -15.93 -14.04
CA LYS A 107 -12.36 -15.47 -15.37
C LYS A 107 -11.26 -14.70 -16.13
N PHE A 108 -10.31 -14.12 -15.41
CA PHE A 108 -9.28 -13.24 -15.97
C PHE A 108 -7.89 -13.72 -15.57
N ASP A 109 -6.95 -13.66 -16.50
CA ASP A 109 -5.54 -13.95 -16.24
C ASP A 109 -4.85 -12.80 -15.49
N ALA A 110 -5.28 -11.57 -15.72
CA ALA A 110 -4.80 -10.35 -15.06
C ALA A 110 -5.90 -9.29 -15.01
N LEU A 111 -5.84 -8.41 -14.00
CA LEU A 111 -6.66 -7.21 -13.92
C LEU A 111 -5.79 -5.99 -14.20
N VAL A 112 -6.41 -4.94 -14.75
CA VAL A 112 -5.73 -3.70 -15.12
C VAL A 112 -6.47 -2.51 -14.53
N THR A 113 -5.72 -1.63 -13.83
CA THR A 113 -6.26 -0.42 -13.22
C THR A 113 -5.27 0.75 -13.37
N PRO A 114 -5.69 2.00 -13.17
CA PRO A 114 -4.75 3.07 -12.89
C PRO A 114 -3.94 2.74 -11.62
N THR A 115 -2.69 3.21 -11.55
CA THR A 115 -1.88 3.06 -10.32
C THR A 115 -2.29 4.06 -9.25
N SER A 116 -2.71 5.26 -9.66
CA SER A 116 -3.15 6.35 -8.77
C SER A 116 -4.38 7.04 -9.36
N PRO A 117 -5.28 7.59 -8.56
CA PRO A 117 -6.46 8.31 -9.05
C PRO A 117 -6.12 9.63 -9.76
N ASN A 118 -4.97 10.20 -9.46
CA ASN A 118 -4.53 11.48 -9.98
C ASN A 118 -3.06 11.41 -10.47
N VAL A 119 -2.67 12.37 -11.30
CA VAL A 119 -1.27 12.64 -11.63
C VAL A 119 -0.52 13.21 -10.42
N ALA A 120 0.81 13.32 -10.52
CA ALA A 120 1.62 13.89 -9.45
C ALA A 120 1.14 15.30 -9.05
N PHE A 121 1.05 15.56 -7.76
CA PHE A 121 0.76 16.86 -7.17
C PHE A 121 2.05 17.63 -6.86
N LYS A 122 1.95 18.95 -6.68
CA LYS A 122 3.11 19.78 -6.34
C LYS A 122 3.66 19.46 -4.95
N ILE A 123 4.97 19.61 -4.80
CA ILE A 123 5.63 19.44 -3.50
C ILE A 123 5.00 20.42 -2.50
N GLY A 124 4.52 19.90 -1.39
CA GLY A 124 3.90 20.66 -0.32
C GLY A 124 2.38 20.76 -0.35
N ASP A 125 1.71 20.45 -1.46
CA ASP A 125 0.26 20.67 -1.60
C ASP A 125 -0.61 19.86 -0.60
N LYS A 126 -0.13 18.70 -0.15
CA LYS A 126 -0.90 17.79 0.71
C LYS A 126 -0.34 17.59 2.12
N ILE A 127 0.64 18.41 2.53
CA ILE A 127 1.30 18.27 3.84
C ILE A 127 0.32 18.45 5.00
N ASN A 128 -0.66 19.35 4.85
CA ASN A 128 -1.61 19.71 5.91
C ASN A 128 -2.89 18.85 5.90
N ASP A 129 -3.05 17.94 4.96
CA ASP A 129 -4.22 17.07 4.85
C ASP A 129 -3.79 15.61 4.67
N PRO A 130 -3.56 14.87 5.77
CA PRO A 130 -3.21 13.45 5.71
C PRO A 130 -4.23 12.59 4.98
N PHE A 131 -5.53 12.94 5.03
CA PHE A 131 -6.56 12.17 4.36
C PHE A 131 -6.45 12.27 2.83
N GLN A 132 -6.21 13.46 2.29
CA GLN A 132 -5.95 13.61 0.85
C GLN A 132 -4.68 12.87 0.40
N MET A 133 -3.65 12.81 1.26
CA MET A 133 -2.47 12.00 0.98
C MET A 133 -2.83 10.52 0.89
N TYR A 134 -3.63 10.03 1.83
CA TYR A 134 -4.07 8.62 1.87
C TYR A 134 -4.94 8.22 0.68
N MET A 135 -5.74 9.13 0.14
CA MET A 135 -6.57 8.87 -1.04
C MET A 135 -5.76 8.60 -2.31
N ASN A 136 -4.47 8.97 -2.37
CA ASN A 136 -3.63 8.63 -3.51
C ASN A 136 -3.38 7.12 -3.65
N ASP A 137 -3.52 6.37 -2.56
CA ASP A 137 -3.22 4.94 -2.50
C ASP A 137 -4.46 4.05 -2.76
N VAL A 138 -5.61 4.67 -3.08
CA VAL A 138 -6.90 3.96 -3.24
C VAL A 138 -6.85 2.85 -4.29
N CYS A 139 -6.02 2.99 -5.34
CA CYS A 139 -5.85 1.98 -6.39
C CYS A 139 -4.87 0.85 -6.01
N THR A 140 -3.93 1.09 -5.10
CA THR A 140 -2.87 0.14 -4.75
C THR A 140 -3.15 -0.63 -3.45
N ILE A 141 -3.80 0.02 -2.49
CA ILE A 141 -4.16 -0.59 -1.20
C ILE A 141 -5.00 -1.87 -1.34
N PRO A 142 -6.03 -1.95 -2.20
CA PRO A 142 -6.81 -3.19 -2.34
C PRO A 142 -5.95 -4.40 -2.71
N VAL A 143 -4.98 -4.21 -3.58
CA VAL A 143 -4.04 -5.25 -4.03
C VAL A 143 -3.16 -5.73 -2.87
N ASN A 144 -2.64 -4.78 -2.08
CA ASN A 144 -1.85 -5.09 -0.88
C ASN A 144 -2.67 -5.84 0.17
N ILE A 145 -3.92 -5.39 0.42
CA ILE A 145 -4.84 -6.04 1.38
C ILE A 145 -5.20 -7.46 0.92
N ALA A 146 -5.40 -7.67 -0.37
CA ALA A 146 -5.66 -8.99 -0.94
C ALA A 146 -4.40 -9.89 -0.95
N GLY A 147 -3.19 -9.34 -0.87
CA GLY A 147 -1.93 -10.07 -0.91
C GLY A 147 -1.61 -10.60 -2.30
N LEU A 148 -1.73 -9.76 -3.31
CA LEU A 148 -1.59 -10.10 -4.73
C LEU A 148 -0.35 -9.45 -5.32
N PRO A 149 0.33 -10.09 -6.29
CA PRO A 149 1.39 -9.46 -7.06
C PRO A 149 0.82 -8.40 -8.00
N SER A 150 1.49 -7.28 -8.10
CA SER A 150 1.17 -6.26 -9.10
C SER A 150 2.42 -5.51 -9.55
N ILE A 151 2.33 -4.90 -10.74
CA ILE A 151 3.37 -4.06 -11.30
C ILE A 151 2.74 -2.81 -11.91
N SER A 152 3.36 -1.66 -11.68
CA SER A 152 3.01 -0.42 -12.36
C SER A 152 4.03 -0.12 -13.46
N VAL A 153 3.53 0.22 -14.63
CA VAL A 153 4.34 0.65 -15.77
C VAL A 153 3.83 1.99 -16.30
N PRO A 154 4.67 2.79 -16.97
CA PRO A 154 4.21 4.00 -17.64
C PRO A 154 3.11 3.68 -18.65
N GLY A 155 1.93 4.27 -18.47
CA GLY A 155 0.72 3.99 -19.24
C GLY A 155 0.28 5.13 -20.17
N GLY A 156 0.91 6.30 -20.05
CA GLY A 156 0.53 7.48 -20.81
C GLY A 156 0.96 8.78 -20.14
N VAL A 157 0.37 9.87 -20.60
CA VAL A 157 0.57 11.23 -20.08
C VAL A 157 -0.80 11.89 -19.92
N SER A 158 -1.05 12.56 -18.79
CA SER A 158 -2.19 13.44 -18.56
C SER A 158 -1.67 14.77 -18.00
N ASP A 159 -2.12 15.88 -18.57
CA ASP A 159 -1.70 17.24 -18.20
C ASP A 159 -0.17 17.43 -18.20
N GLY A 160 0.53 16.76 -19.13
CA GLY A 160 1.99 16.80 -19.22
C GLY A 160 2.73 15.93 -18.19
N LEU A 161 2.03 15.21 -17.32
CA LEU A 161 2.60 14.37 -16.28
C LEU A 161 2.37 12.87 -16.57
N PRO A 162 3.30 11.98 -16.19
CA PRO A 162 3.17 10.54 -16.45
C PRO A 162 2.01 9.92 -15.66
N VAL A 163 1.35 8.95 -16.28
CA VAL A 163 0.29 8.11 -15.68
C VAL A 163 0.80 6.68 -15.56
N GLY A 164 0.56 6.06 -14.40
CA GLY A 164 0.86 4.64 -14.16
C GLY A 164 -0.31 3.74 -14.54
N LEU A 165 -0.01 2.66 -15.25
CA LEU A 165 -0.91 1.54 -15.52
C LEU A 165 -0.50 0.37 -14.64
N GLN A 166 -1.41 -0.12 -13.80
CA GLN A 166 -1.18 -1.22 -12.89
C GLN A 166 -1.72 -2.53 -13.47
N PHE A 167 -0.88 -3.56 -13.52
CA PHE A 167 -1.28 -4.94 -13.81
C PHE A 167 -1.28 -5.72 -12.50
N ILE A 168 -2.37 -6.42 -12.21
CA ILE A 168 -2.58 -7.20 -10.99
C ILE A 168 -2.75 -8.67 -11.41
N GLY A 169 -2.05 -9.59 -10.78
CA GLY A 169 -2.14 -11.02 -11.03
C GLY A 169 -2.76 -11.82 -9.89
N PRO A 170 -3.11 -13.08 -10.12
CA PRO A 170 -3.53 -13.99 -9.06
C PRO A 170 -2.38 -14.20 -8.06
N GLN A 171 -2.70 -14.75 -6.90
CA GLN A 171 -1.69 -15.08 -5.89
C GLN A 171 -0.58 -15.96 -6.47
N PHE A 172 0.68 -15.60 -6.26
CA PHE A 172 1.88 -16.21 -6.87
C PHE A 172 1.95 -16.11 -8.40
N GLY A 173 1.13 -15.24 -9.01
CA GLY A 173 1.10 -14.99 -10.45
C GLY A 173 2.12 -13.93 -10.93
N ASP A 174 3.25 -13.76 -10.25
CA ASP A 174 4.29 -12.76 -10.56
C ASP A 174 4.74 -12.83 -12.02
N THR A 175 4.95 -14.03 -12.54
CA THR A 175 5.35 -14.25 -13.94
C THR A 175 4.30 -13.72 -14.92
N THR A 176 3.01 -13.91 -14.63
CA THR A 176 1.91 -13.43 -15.47
C THR A 176 1.93 -11.89 -15.51
N VAL A 177 2.06 -11.27 -14.35
CA VAL A 177 2.11 -9.80 -14.21
C VAL A 177 3.30 -9.22 -14.98
N ILE A 178 4.50 -9.79 -14.80
CA ILE A 178 5.71 -9.34 -15.50
C ILE A 178 5.57 -9.52 -17.03
N ARG A 179 5.04 -10.65 -17.48
CA ARG A 179 4.83 -10.92 -18.92
C ARG A 179 3.85 -9.94 -19.54
N ALA A 180 2.72 -9.65 -18.87
CA ALA A 180 1.73 -8.69 -19.35
C ALA A 180 2.32 -7.28 -19.44
N ALA A 181 2.99 -6.82 -18.39
CA ALA A 181 3.66 -5.52 -18.36
C ALA A 181 4.75 -5.40 -19.41
N ALA A 182 5.60 -6.41 -19.59
CA ALA A 182 6.64 -6.43 -20.62
C ALA A 182 6.06 -6.44 -22.04
N ALA A 183 4.93 -7.13 -22.27
CA ALA A 183 4.24 -7.12 -23.55
C ALA A 183 3.70 -5.72 -23.86
N TYR A 184 3.11 -5.05 -22.88
CA TYR A 184 2.62 -3.68 -23.00
C TYR A 184 3.76 -2.69 -23.31
N GLN A 185 4.88 -2.76 -22.57
CA GLN A 185 6.03 -1.88 -22.80
C GLN A 185 6.70 -2.09 -24.17
N ARG A 186 6.74 -3.33 -24.71
CA ARG A 186 7.24 -3.57 -26.06
C ARG A 186 6.35 -2.98 -27.16
N ALA A 187 5.08 -2.78 -26.87
CA ALA A 187 4.11 -2.23 -27.83
C ALA A 187 3.90 -0.71 -27.70
N THR A 188 4.50 -0.10 -26.68
CA THR A 188 4.37 1.33 -26.37
C THR A 188 5.74 1.96 -26.10
N ASN A 189 5.82 3.29 -26.21
CA ASN A 189 7.06 4.03 -25.97
C ASN A 189 7.03 4.87 -24.68
N TRP A 190 6.01 4.71 -23.82
CA TRP A 190 5.83 5.54 -22.64
C TRP A 190 6.99 5.45 -21.65
N HIS A 191 7.61 4.28 -21.52
CA HIS A 191 8.76 4.02 -20.66
C HIS A 191 10.07 4.68 -21.13
N ASN A 192 10.13 5.18 -22.36
CA ASN A 192 11.27 5.90 -22.91
C ASN A 192 11.17 7.43 -22.66
N ASN A 193 10.03 7.90 -22.18
CA ASN A 193 9.85 9.31 -21.87
C ASN A 193 10.51 9.65 -20.54
N HIS A 194 11.46 10.57 -20.56
CA HIS A 194 12.14 11.07 -19.36
C HIS A 194 11.89 12.58 -19.23
N PRO A 195 11.82 13.10 -17.99
CA PRO A 195 11.74 14.55 -17.79
C PRO A 195 12.98 15.22 -18.36
N LEU A 196 12.79 16.38 -18.96
CA LEU A 196 13.90 17.26 -19.33
C LEU A 196 14.45 17.88 -18.02
N ILE A 197 15.63 17.42 -17.61
CA ILE A 197 16.36 17.91 -16.44
C ILE A 197 17.44 18.85 -16.90
#